data_fe8cea632e18d053639a8875b65b89eb
#
_entry.id   fe8cea632e18d053639a8875b65b89eb
#
_cell.length_a   1.000
_cell.length_b   1.000
_cell.length_c   1.000
_cell.angle_alpha   90.00
_cell.angle_beta   90.00
_cell.angle_gamma   90.00
#
_symmetry.space_group_name_H-M   'P 1'
#
loop_
_entity.id
_entity.type
_entity.pdbx_description
1 polymer ?
#
loop_
_entity_poly.entity_id
_entity_poly.type
_entity_poly.pdbx_seq_one_letter_code
_entity_poly.pdbx_strand_id
1 'polypeptide(L)'
;MTTQELRASFGLAGIFGLRMLGMFIILPVFALFAEKLPGGSSHTMVGIALGAYGLTQACLQVPFGWLSDRWGRKRTIYLGLVIFALGSFVAALAHDINMVILGRIIQGAGAISAAVIALAADLTRDDQRTKAMAIIGMTIGGTFALSMAAGPVLDRWIGVPGIFALTGFLAIAALLVVWLVVPEPLPAAVHKSIQQASLRSVLRDAQLFRLNYGIFALHGILMALFVVVPFALQTHLPAGSHWRVYLPVMLGAIVLMVPPMLLAEREGLQKPVFVGAVSVLIGALALLMLSDRGLPALVIGLLAFFAAFNLLEATLPSMISKRAPAGAKGTAIGIYGSVQFIGTFVGAASGGWLSQHYGTAAVFGFCGILAIVWLLLTFGMRVPRSFETRRYQLPRTDAQTSSGLVRGLSGLPGVREVNLSGEGVAYLKVDSKGFDEQNVIKLLAGEI
;
A
#
# COMPACT_ATOMS: atom_id res chain seq x y z
N MET A 1 -6.67 8.29 -21.48
CA MET A 1 -7.88 7.95 -20.69
C MET A 1 -9.07 8.68 -21.27
N THR A 2 -10.20 8.01 -21.40
CA THR A 2 -11.47 8.66 -21.73
C THR A 2 -11.98 9.46 -20.53
N THR A 3 -12.95 10.35 -20.74
CA THR A 3 -13.59 11.11 -19.65
C THR A 3 -14.22 10.18 -18.59
N GLN A 4 -14.79 9.06 -19.03
CA GLN A 4 -15.38 8.05 -18.14
C GLN A 4 -14.33 7.32 -17.31
N GLU A 5 -13.22 6.90 -17.92
CA GLU A 5 -12.09 6.29 -17.21
C GLU A 5 -11.46 7.26 -16.20
N LEU A 6 -11.33 8.53 -16.56
CA LEU A 6 -10.81 9.58 -15.69
C LEU A 6 -11.73 9.80 -14.49
N ARG A 7 -13.05 9.91 -14.73
CA ARG A 7 -14.09 10.04 -13.70
C ARG A 7 -14.06 8.83 -12.75
N ALA A 8 -13.95 7.61 -13.28
CA ALA A 8 -13.84 6.39 -12.50
C ALA A 8 -12.58 6.40 -11.63
N SER A 9 -11.41 6.73 -12.21
CA SER A 9 -10.13 6.74 -11.51
C SER A 9 -10.10 7.76 -10.38
N PHE A 10 -10.57 8.99 -10.60
CA PHE A 10 -10.66 10.02 -9.56
C PHE A 10 -11.71 9.70 -8.50
N GLY A 11 -12.86 9.12 -8.89
CA GLY A 11 -13.88 8.68 -7.93
C GLY A 11 -13.35 7.59 -7.00
N LEU A 12 -12.68 6.57 -7.55
CA LEU A 12 -12.10 5.48 -6.76
C LEU A 12 -10.89 5.96 -5.91
N ALA A 13 -10.05 6.85 -6.45
CA ALA A 13 -8.99 7.50 -5.70
C ALA A 13 -9.56 8.33 -4.54
N GLY A 14 -10.67 9.06 -4.76
CA GLY A 14 -11.38 9.80 -3.71
C GLY A 14 -11.89 8.89 -2.59
N ILE A 15 -12.47 7.73 -2.91
CA ILE A 15 -12.92 6.74 -1.91
C ILE A 15 -11.73 6.24 -1.08
N PHE A 16 -10.63 5.88 -1.75
CA PHE A 16 -9.39 5.51 -1.05
C PHE A 16 -8.88 6.67 -0.19
N GLY A 17 -8.82 7.88 -0.75
CA GLY A 17 -8.34 9.07 -0.06
C GLY A 17 -9.13 9.37 1.21
N LEU A 18 -10.46 9.43 1.12
CA LEU A 18 -11.34 9.70 2.27
C LEU A 18 -11.18 8.64 3.37
N ARG A 19 -11.11 7.37 2.98
CA ARG A 19 -10.92 6.26 3.92
C ARG A 19 -9.52 6.29 4.56
N MET A 20 -8.47 6.47 3.75
CA MET A 20 -7.09 6.49 4.24
C MET A 20 -6.79 7.73 5.07
N LEU A 21 -7.37 8.88 4.71
CA LEU A 21 -7.29 10.09 5.53
C LEU A 21 -7.82 9.79 6.94
N GLY A 22 -9.02 9.22 7.05
CA GLY A 22 -9.60 8.88 8.35
C GLY A 22 -8.77 7.86 9.14
N MET A 23 -8.10 6.93 8.46
CA MET A 23 -7.24 5.94 9.11
C MET A 23 -5.92 6.55 9.60
N PHE A 24 -5.28 7.37 8.78
CA PHE A 24 -3.94 7.88 9.09
C PHE A 24 -3.96 9.07 10.06
N ILE A 25 -5.05 9.85 10.07
CA ILE A 25 -5.11 11.09 10.84
C ILE A 25 -5.04 10.88 12.36
N ILE A 26 -5.41 9.70 12.84
CA ILE A 26 -5.32 9.35 14.26
C ILE A 26 -3.91 8.92 14.67
N LEU A 27 -3.04 8.48 13.75
CA LEU A 27 -1.75 7.88 14.08
C LEU A 27 -0.87 8.78 14.95
N PRO A 28 -0.68 10.07 14.65
CA PRO A 28 0.21 10.92 15.41
C PRO A 28 -0.31 11.33 16.80
N VAL A 29 -1.60 11.09 17.09
CA VAL A 29 -2.26 11.56 18.31
C VAL A 29 -2.85 10.44 19.17
N PHE A 30 -3.02 9.26 18.56
CA PHE A 30 -3.77 8.16 19.18
C PHE A 30 -3.13 7.66 20.49
N ALA A 31 -1.81 7.45 20.51
CA ALA A 31 -1.14 6.88 21.68
C ALA A 31 -1.32 7.76 22.92
N LEU A 32 -1.17 9.08 22.78
CA LEU A 32 -1.34 10.06 23.85
C LEU A 32 -2.78 10.17 24.36
N PHE A 33 -3.75 9.96 23.48
CA PHE A 33 -5.16 9.91 23.87
C PHE A 33 -5.51 8.62 24.58
N ALA A 34 -5.09 7.48 23.99
CA ALA A 34 -5.42 6.15 24.50
C ALA A 34 -4.88 5.91 25.91
N GLU A 35 -3.68 6.44 26.22
CA GLU A 35 -3.10 6.36 27.57
C GLU A 35 -4.00 6.97 28.65
N LYS A 36 -4.79 8.00 28.32
CA LYS A 36 -5.69 8.70 29.26
C LYS A 36 -7.00 7.96 29.51
N LEU A 37 -7.31 6.96 28.68
CA LEU A 37 -8.55 6.19 28.84
C LEU A 37 -8.42 5.15 29.98
N PRO A 38 -9.52 4.79 30.65
CA PRO A 38 -9.55 3.62 31.51
C PRO A 38 -9.01 2.38 30.79
N GLY A 39 -8.01 1.72 31.40
CA GLY A 39 -7.27 0.59 30.80
C GLY A 39 -6.17 0.96 29.80
N GLY A 40 -6.03 2.23 29.45
CA GLY A 40 -5.02 2.74 28.51
C GLY A 40 -3.66 3.02 29.12
N SER A 41 -3.50 2.96 30.43
CA SER A 41 -2.20 3.04 31.12
C SER A 41 -1.25 1.89 30.72
N SER A 42 -1.79 0.81 30.17
CA SER A 42 -1.02 -0.26 29.54
C SER A 42 -0.67 0.12 28.10
N HIS A 43 0.60 0.40 27.82
CA HIS A 43 1.08 0.63 26.44
C HIS A 43 0.82 -0.57 25.54
N THR A 44 0.77 -1.79 26.10
CA THR A 44 0.37 -3.00 25.36
C THR A 44 -1.05 -2.87 24.82
N MET A 45 -2.01 -2.41 25.64
CA MET A 45 -3.38 -2.22 25.20
C MET A 45 -3.51 -1.07 24.18
N VAL A 46 -2.71 -0.01 24.31
CA VAL A 46 -2.60 1.05 23.30
C VAL A 46 -2.11 0.51 21.96
N GLY A 47 -1.07 -0.32 21.99
CA GLY A 47 -0.54 -0.99 20.80
C GLY A 47 -1.57 -1.94 20.15
N ILE A 48 -2.28 -2.73 20.96
CA ILE A 48 -3.37 -3.60 20.48
C ILE A 48 -4.49 -2.76 19.85
N ALA A 49 -4.91 -1.67 20.49
CA ALA A 49 -5.95 -0.79 19.96
C ALA A 49 -5.55 -0.15 18.62
N LEU A 50 -4.29 0.24 18.48
CA LEU A 50 -3.76 0.78 17.23
C LEU A 50 -3.70 -0.28 16.13
N GLY A 51 -3.26 -1.50 16.47
CA GLY A 51 -3.05 -2.61 15.53
C GLY A 51 -4.32 -3.39 15.19
N ALA A 52 -5.36 -3.40 16.03
CA ALA A 52 -6.57 -4.22 15.88
C ALA A 52 -7.26 -4.05 14.52
N TYR A 53 -7.29 -2.83 14.00
CA TYR A 53 -7.73 -2.53 12.64
C TYR A 53 -6.96 -3.37 11.61
N GLY A 54 -5.63 -3.41 11.71
CA GLY A 54 -4.78 -4.15 10.77
C GLY A 54 -5.06 -5.64 10.80
N LEU A 55 -5.19 -6.23 11.99
CA LEU A 55 -5.47 -7.66 12.13
C LEU A 55 -6.77 -8.06 11.42
N THR A 56 -7.84 -7.33 11.68
CA THR A 56 -9.15 -7.61 11.08
C THR A 56 -9.14 -7.38 9.57
N GLN A 57 -8.48 -6.31 9.13
CA GLN A 57 -8.28 -6.01 7.72
C GLN A 57 -7.52 -7.14 7.01
N ALA A 58 -6.45 -7.67 7.62
CA ALA A 58 -5.67 -8.77 7.06
C ALA A 58 -6.51 -10.04 6.88
N CYS A 59 -7.30 -10.40 7.91
CA CYS A 59 -8.16 -11.58 7.89
C CYS A 59 -9.29 -11.48 6.86
N LEU A 60 -9.87 -10.30 6.71
CA LEU A 60 -11.08 -10.11 5.90
C LEU A 60 -10.80 -9.62 4.48
N GLN A 61 -9.56 -9.25 4.13
CA GLN A 61 -9.20 -8.79 2.79
C GLN A 61 -9.53 -9.82 1.71
N VAL A 62 -9.18 -11.10 1.93
CA VAL A 62 -9.46 -12.18 0.99
C VAL A 62 -10.96 -12.51 0.92
N PRO A 63 -11.69 -12.70 2.04
CA PRO A 63 -13.14 -12.84 2.03
C PRO A 63 -13.88 -11.71 1.31
N PHE A 64 -13.51 -10.45 1.53
CA PHE A 64 -14.12 -9.32 0.84
C PHE A 64 -13.80 -9.29 -0.67
N GLY A 65 -12.59 -9.70 -1.06
CA GLY A 65 -12.24 -9.89 -2.47
C GLY A 65 -13.16 -10.92 -3.14
N TRP A 66 -13.31 -12.09 -2.52
CA TRP A 66 -14.20 -13.15 -3.00
C TRP A 66 -15.69 -12.71 -3.02
N LEU A 67 -16.15 -12.01 -1.98
CA LEU A 67 -17.50 -11.45 -1.93
C LEU A 67 -17.73 -10.46 -3.08
N SER A 68 -16.74 -9.62 -3.36
CA SER A 68 -16.75 -8.64 -4.44
C SER A 68 -16.89 -9.29 -5.82
N ASP A 69 -16.28 -10.48 -6.02
CA ASP A 69 -16.42 -11.23 -7.29
C ASP A 69 -17.81 -11.83 -7.45
N ARG A 70 -18.47 -12.25 -6.36
CA ARG A 70 -19.78 -12.92 -6.40
C ARG A 70 -20.98 -11.99 -6.26
N TRP A 71 -20.91 -11.06 -5.33
CA TRP A 71 -22.04 -10.17 -5.01
C TRP A 71 -22.00 -8.85 -5.78
N GLY A 72 -20.85 -8.56 -6.39
CA GLY A 72 -20.58 -7.35 -7.17
C GLY A 72 -19.71 -6.34 -6.45
N ARG A 73 -18.91 -5.63 -7.25
CA ARG A 73 -17.87 -4.69 -6.77
C ARG A 73 -18.46 -3.59 -5.88
N LYS A 74 -19.43 -2.84 -6.40
CA LYS A 74 -20.02 -1.70 -5.68
C LYS A 74 -20.74 -2.12 -4.41
N ARG A 75 -21.53 -3.21 -4.44
CA ARG A 75 -22.26 -3.69 -3.26
C ARG A 75 -21.31 -4.04 -2.12
N THR A 76 -20.21 -4.70 -2.43
CA THR A 76 -19.16 -5.03 -1.44
C THR A 76 -18.49 -3.77 -0.90
N ILE A 77 -18.25 -2.75 -1.74
CA ILE A 77 -17.70 -1.46 -1.30
C ILE A 77 -18.69 -0.74 -0.36
N TYR A 78 -20.00 -0.72 -0.70
CA TYR A 78 -21.01 -0.15 0.19
C TYR A 78 -21.03 -0.83 1.55
N LEU A 79 -21.08 -2.17 1.57
CA LEU A 79 -21.05 -2.94 2.81
C LEU A 79 -19.83 -2.59 3.68
N GLY A 80 -18.65 -2.61 3.07
CA GLY A 80 -17.41 -2.33 3.79
C GLY A 80 -17.31 -0.90 4.31
N LEU A 81 -17.79 0.09 3.55
CA LEU A 81 -17.83 1.49 4.01
C LEU A 81 -18.83 1.70 5.16
N VAL A 82 -19.98 1.01 5.13
CA VAL A 82 -20.95 1.05 6.25
C VAL A 82 -20.32 0.44 7.50
N ILE A 83 -19.71 -0.73 7.41
CA ILE A 83 -19.02 -1.37 8.53
C ILE A 83 -17.91 -0.46 9.08
N PHE A 84 -17.12 0.15 8.19
CA PHE A 84 -16.05 1.08 8.59
C PHE A 84 -16.61 2.32 9.31
N ALA A 85 -17.71 2.90 8.82
CA ALA A 85 -18.37 4.03 9.45
C ALA A 85 -18.92 3.67 10.85
N LEU A 86 -19.60 2.52 10.97
CA LEU A 86 -20.09 2.01 12.26
C LEU A 86 -18.96 1.85 13.28
N GLY A 87 -17.85 1.20 12.89
CA GLY A 87 -16.67 1.05 13.74
C GLY A 87 -16.07 2.39 14.14
N SER A 88 -16.09 3.38 13.24
CA SER A 88 -15.61 4.73 13.53
C SER A 88 -16.48 5.43 14.60
N PHE A 89 -17.81 5.33 14.51
CA PHE A 89 -18.70 5.89 15.53
C PHE A 89 -18.62 5.14 16.86
N VAL A 90 -18.44 3.81 16.85
CA VAL A 90 -18.18 3.05 18.08
C VAL A 90 -16.90 3.53 18.76
N ALA A 91 -15.82 3.75 18.00
CA ALA A 91 -14.56 4.28 18.54
C ALA A 91 -14.70 5.75 19.00
N ALA A 92 -15.53 6.56 18.34
CA ALA A 92 -15.82 7.94 18.75
C ALA A 92 -16.56 8.05 20.09
N LEU A 93 -17.43 7.07 20.38
CA LEU A 93 -18.21 7.00 21.60
C LEU A 93 -17.53 6.19 22.71
N ALA A 94 -16.27 5.78 22.50
CA ALA A 94 -15.56 4.94 23.45
C ALA A 94 -15.20 5.68 24.74
N HIS A 95 -15.52 5.07 25.89
CA HIS A 95 -15.19 5.57 27.22
C HIS A 95 -14.02 4.82 27.88
N ASP A 96 -13.57 3.72 27.27
CA ASP A 96 -12.46 2.90 27.71
C ASP A 96 -11.68 2.32 26.50
N ILE A 97 -10.49 1.76 26.76
CA ILE A 97 -9.62 1.23 25.70
C ILE A 97 -10.23 0.02 25.01
N ASN A 98 -11.03 -0.82 25.69
CA ASN A 98 -11.63 -2.02 25.11
C ASN A 98 -12.69 -1.64 24.07
N MET A 99 -13.49 -0.59 24.35
CA MET A 99 -14.46 -0.09 23.39
C MET A 99 -13.77 0.54 22.16
N VAL A 100 -12.61 1.20 22.33
CA VAL A 100 -11.78 1.65 21.20
C VAL A 100 -11.30 0.45 20.39
N ILE A 101 -10.78 -0.61 21.04
CA ILE A 101 -10.35 -1.84 20.36
C ILE A 101 -11.50 -2.46 19.55
N LEU A 102 -12.71 -2.53 20.13
CA LEU A 102 -13.90 -3.03 19.44
C LEU A 102 -14.21 -2.18 18.20
N GLY A 103 -14.22 -0.85 18.34
CA GLY A 103 -14.42 0.06 17.21
C GLY A 103 -13.39 -0.14 16.11
N ARG A 104 -12.11 -0.34 16.48
CA ARG A 104 -11.00 -0.60 15.53
C ARG A 104 -11.14 -1.96 14.84
N ILE A 105 -11.59 -3.00 15.56
CA ILE A 105 -11.91 -4.31 14.97
C ILE A 105 -13.02 -4.17 13.92
N ILE A 106 -14.10 -3.47 14.25
CA ILE A 106 -15.23 -3.24 13.33
C ILE A 106 -14.75 -2.39 12.12
N GLN A 107 -13.98 -1.32 12.33
CA GLN A 107 -13.40 -0.54 11.23
C GLN A 107 -12.60 -1.41 10.28
N GLY A 108 -11.72 -2.29 10.81
CA GLY A 108 -10.89 -3.19 10.02
C GLY A 108 -11.71 -4.21 9.23
N ALA A 109 -12.89 -4.61 9.74
CA ALA A 109 -13.79 -5.50 9.04
C ALA A 109 -14.35 -4.91 7.73
N GLY A 110 -14.30 -3.60 7.55
CA GLY A 110 -14.62 -2.93 6.29
C GLY A 110 -13.52 -3.05 5.23
N ALA A 111 -13.06 -4.25 4.88
CA ALA A 111 -11.88 -4.55 4.05
C ALA A 111 -12.11 -4.34 2.53
N ILE A 112 -12.40 -3.12 2.09
CA ILE A 112 -12.79 -2.81 0.70
C ILE A 112 -11.64 -2.71 -0.30
N SER A 113 -10.37 -2.72 0.14
CA SER A 113 -9.23 -2.38 -0.73
C SER A 113 -9.17 -3.26 -1.98
N ALA A 114 -9.38 -4.58 -1.83
CA ALA A 114 -9.40 -5.52 -2.96
C ALA A 114 -10.55 -5.20 -3.95
N ALA A 115 -11.75 -4.90 -3.43
CA ALA A 115 -12.91 -4.58 -4.24
C ALA A 115 -12.73 -3.28 -5.04
N VAL A 116 -12.14 -2.25 -4.44
CA VAL A 116 -11.88 -0.96 -5.09
C VAL A 116 -10.82 -1.10 -6.18
N ILE A 117 -9.72 -1.82 -5.92
CA ILE A 117 -8.68 -2.10 -6.93
C ILE A 117 -9.26 -2.90 -8.10
N ALA A 118 -10.09 -3.91 -7.82
CA ALA A 118 -10.74 -4.70 -8.85
C ALA A 118 -11.72 -3.85 -9.68
N LEU A 119 -12.51 -2.99 -9.03
CA LEU A 119 -13.41 -2.06 -9.74
C LEU A 119 -12.65 -1.06 -10.61
N ALA A 120 -11.49 -0.56 -10.13
CA ALA A 120 -10.63 0.28 -10.94
C ALA A 120 -10.13 -0.44 -12.21
N ALA A 121 -9.77 -1.72 -12.07
CA ALA A 121 -9.36 -2.54 -13.21
C ALA A 121 -10.51 -2.82 -14.18
N ASP A 122 -11.74 -3.02 -13.67
CA ASP A 122 -12.94 -3.29 -14.49
C ASP A 122 -13.41 -2.03 -15.26
N LEU A 123 -13.14 -0.82 -14.72
CA LEU A 123 -13.55 0.46 -15.30
C LEU A 123 -12.48 1.14 -16.17
N THR A 124 -11.30 0.53 -16.30
CA THR A 124 -10.18 1.08 -17.09
C THR A 124 -9.65 0.05 -18.07
N ARG A 125 -9.35 0.51 -19.30
CA ARG A 125 -8.69 -0.32 -20.30
C ARG A 125 -7.30 -0.75 -19.84
N ASP A 126 -6.81 -1.88 -20.34
CA ASP A 126 -5.53 -2.47 -19.93
C ASP A 126 -4.34 -1.52 -20.12
N ASP A 127 -4.32 -0.73 -21.20
CA ASP A 127 -3.30 0.27 -21.50
C ASP A 127 -3.34 1.49 -20.56
N GLN A 128 -4.47 1.77 -19.91
CA GLN A 128 -4.67 2.91 -18.99
C GLN A 128 -4.66 2.50 -17.51
N ARG A 129 -4.72 1.19 -17.22
CA ARG A 129 -4.79 0.66 -15.84
C ARG A 129 -3.63 1.13 -14.95
N THR A 130 -2.42 1.19 -15.49
CA THR A 130 -1.25 1.68 -14.75
C THR A 130 -1.41 3.14 -14.31
N LYS A 131 -2.00 3.98 -15.16
CA LYS A 131 -2.26 5.39 -14.82
C LYS A 131 -3.34 5.52 -13.74
N ALA A 132 -4.42 4.71 -13.82
CA ALA A 132 -5.46 4.69 -12.79
C ALA A 132 -4.89 4.26 -11.43
N MET A 133 -4.06 3.22 -11.38
CA MET A 133 -3.40 2.77 -10.17
C MET A 133 -2.42 3.82 -9.62
N ALA A 134 -1.73 4.56 -10.49
CA ALA A 134 -0.85 5.65 -10.08
C ALA A 134 -1.63 6.80 -9.42
N ILE A 135 -2.81 7.18 -9.96
CA ILE A 135 -3.69 8.19 -9.35
C ILE A 135 -4.11 7.75 -7.95
N ILE A 136 -4.54 6.49 -7.77
CA ILE A 136 -4.92 5.93 -6.47
C ILE A 136 -3.72 5.96 -5.52
N GLY A 137 -2.55 5.51 -5.95
CA GLY A 137 -1.33 5.49 -5.13
C GLY A 137 -0.88 6.88 -4.69
N MET A 138 -0.90 7.87 -5.59
CA MET A 138 -0.59 9.27 -5.25
C MET A 138 -1.58 9.85 -4.22
N THR A 139 -2.86 9.50 -4.34
CA THR A 139 -3.88 9.93 -3.38
C THR A 139 -3.61 9.33 -2.00
N ILE A 140 -3.23 8.05 -1.91
CA ILE A 140 -2.88 7.40 -0.63
C ILE A 140 -1.67 8.09 0.01
N GLY A 141 -0.59 8.31 -0.74
CA GLY A 141 0.60 9.00 -0.25
C GLY A 141 0.33 10.44 0.19
N GLY A 142 -0.45 11.19 -0.60
CA GLY A 142 -0.85 12.55 -0.26
C GLY A 142 -1.73 12.62 1.00
N THR A 143 -2.67 11.69 1.16
CA THR A 143 -3.50 11.61 2.36
C THR A 143 -2.71 11.23 3.60
N PHE A 144 -1.70 10.36 3.46
CA PHE A 144 -0.80 10.03 4.56
C PHE A 144 -0.02 11.27 5.04
N ALA A 145 0.61 12.00 4.12
CA ALA A 145 1.34 13.22 4.46
C ALA A 145 0.45 14.29 5.10
N LEU A 146 -0.74 14.51 4.52
CA LEU A 146 -1.71 15.45 5.06
C LEU A 146 -2.18 15.04 6.47
N SER A 147 -2.44 13.76 6.69
CA SER A 147 -2.90 13.22 7.96
C SER A 147 -1.89 13.45 9.08
N MET A 148 -0.60 13.29 8.80
CA MET A 148 0.47 13.50 9.80
C MET A 148 0.51 14.95 10.30
N ALA A 149 0.28 15.91 9.42
CA ALA A 149 0.23 17.33 9.78
C ALA A 149 -1.12 17.73 10.40
N ALA A 150 -2.23 17.22 9.84
CA ALA A 150 -3.58 17.60 10.26
C ALA A 150 -3.99 16.96 11.59
N GLY A 151 -3.52 15.74 11.89
CA GLY A 151 -3.91 15.00 13.10
C GLY A 151 -3.75 15.81 14.39
N PRO A 152 -2.55 16.32 14.73
CA PRO A 152 -2.34 17.11 15.94
C PRO A 152 -3.09 18.44 15.95
N VAL A 153 -3.39 19.01 14.78
CA VAL A 153 -4.19 20.24 14.67
C VAL A 153 -5.64 19.96 14.97
N LEU A 154 -6.21 18.90 14.37
CA LEU A 154 -7.60 18.50 14.60
C LEU A 154 -7.83 18.00 16.03
N ASP A 155 -6.86 17.31 16.61
CA ASP A 155 -6.94 16.86 18.01
C ASP A 155 -7.15 18.04 18.96
N ARG A 156 -6.56 19.22 18.69
CA ARG A 156 -6.79 20.44 19.48
C ARG A 156 -8.23 20.96 19.40
N TRP A 157 -8.92 20.77 18.28
CA TRP A 157 -10.23 21.35 18.04
C TRP A 157 -11.38 20.41 18.39
N ILE A 158 -11.25 19.16 18.01
CA ILE A 158 -12.34 18.16 18.14
C ILE A 158 -11.94 16.94 18.98
N GLY A 159 -10.67 16.84 19.40
CA GLY A 159 -10.15 15.67 20.11
C GLY A 159 -10.10 14.41 19.25
N VAL A 160 -9.48 13.35 19.76
CA VAL A 160 -9.44 12.04 19.05
C VAL A 160 -10.84 11.43 18.89
N PRO A 161 -11.79 11.52 19.86
CA PRO A 161 -13.17 11.10 19.63
C PRO A 161 -13.82 11.81 18.44
N GLY A 162 -13.61 13.13 18.31
CA GLY A 162 -14.08 13.90 17.16
C GLY A 162 -13.41 13.49 15.85
N ILE A 163 -12.12 13.11 15.87
CA ILE A 163 -11.42 12.56 14.71
C ILE A 163 -12.04 11.23 14.30
N PHE A 164 -12.36 10.34 15.23
CA PHE A 164 -13.09 9.09 14.91
C PHE A 164 -14.48 9.37 14.31
N ALA A 165 -15.23 10.33 14.86
CA ALA A 165 -16.51 10.74 14.28
C ALA A 165 -16.33 11.31 12.86
N LEU A 166 -15.35 12.19 12.66
CA LEU A 166 -14.98 12.71 11.32
C LEU A 166 -14.66 11.57 10.35
N THR A 167 -13.92 10.54 10.79
CA THR A 167 -13.62 9.34 10.00
C THR A 167 -14.89 8.61 9.57
N GLY A 168 -15.88 8.50 10.45
CA GLY A 168 -17.21 7.95 10.14
C GLY A 168 -17.94 8.78 9.08
N PHE A 169 -17.95 10.11 9.20
CA PHE A 169 -18.55 11.00 8.20
C PHE A 169 -17.83 10.96 6.85
N LEU A 170 -16.49 10.84 6.84
CA LEU A 170 -15.72 10.65 5.62
C LEU A 170 -16.06 9.33 4.92
N ALA A 171 -16.35 8.26 5.68
CA ALA A 171 -16.83 7.01 5.11
C ALA A 171 -18.22 7.14 4.49
N ILE A 172 -19.12 7.90 5.13
CA ILE A 172 -20.44 8.24 4.57
C ILE A 172 -20.28 9.09 3.29
N ALA A 173 -19.38 10.07 3.29
CA ALA A 173 -19.06 10.84 2.09
C ALA A 173 -18.53 9.94 0.97
N ALA A 174 -17.69 8.94 1.30
CA ALA A 174 -17.22 7.96 0.32
C ALA A 174 -18.36 7.12 -0.26
N LEU A 175 -19.41 6.76 0.52
CA LEU A 175 -20.62 6.12 -0.01
C LEU A 175 -21.30 6.99 -1.08
N LEU A 176 -21.41 8.28 -0.84
CA LEU A 176 -21.97 9.23 -1.81
C LEU A 176 -21.11 9.32 -3.07
N VAL A 177 -19.79 9.30 -2.94
CA VAL A 177 -18.87 9.27 -4.09
C VAL A 177 -19.06 7.99 -4.92
N VAL A 178 -19.18 6.82 -4.28
CA VAL A 178 -19.48 5.55 -4.98
C VAL A 178 -20.79 5.66 -5.76
N TRP A 179 -21.81 6.26 -5.16
CA TRP A 179 -23.14 6.37 -5.75
C TRP A 179 -23.20 7.36 -6.91
N LEU A 180 -22.65 8.57 -6.72
CA LEU A 180 -22.81 9.69 -7.66
C LEU A 180 -21.71 9.75 -8.73
N VAL A 181 -20.48 9.32 -8.41
CA VAL A 181 -19.31 9.57 -9.26
C VAL A 181 -18.84 8.33 -9.98
N VAL A 182 -18.83 7.17 -9.29
CA VAL A 182 -18.28 5.93 -9.87
C VAL A 182 -19.29 5.31 -10.82
N PRO A 183 -18.94 5.07 -12.12
CA PRO A 183 -19.83 4.42 -13.08
C PRO A 183 -20.18 2.99 -12.67
N GLU A 184 -21.32 2.46 -13.17
CA GLU A 184 -21.58 1.03 -13.07
C GLU A 184 -20.61 0.26 -13.98
N PRO A 185 -19.96 -0.80 -13.47
CA PRO A 185 -19.21 -1.69 -14.34
C PRO A 185 -20.15 -2.36 -15.34
N LEU A 186 -19.75 -2.40 -16.60
CA LEU A 186 -20.45 -3.23 -17.58
C LEU A 186 -20.50 -4.67 -17.05
N PRO A 187 -21.61 -5.41 -17.30
CA PRO A 187 -21.66 -6.83 -16.94
C PRO A 187 -20.39 -7.49 -17.50
N ALA A 188 -19.56 -8.02 -16.61
CA ALA A 188 -18.32 -8.67 -17.00
C ALA A 188 -18.70 -9.76 -18.02
N ALA A 189 -18.32 -9.58 -19.29
CA ALA A 189 -18.19 -10.71 -20.18
C ALA A 189 -17.31 -11.70 -19.42
N VAL A 190 -17.87 -12.87 -19.11
CA VAL A 190 -17.24 -13.91 -18.30
C VAL A 190 -15.83 -14.12 -18.84
N HIS A 191 -14.87 -13.45 -18.26
CA HIS A 191 -13.47 -13.70 -18.54
C HIS A 191 -13.26 -15.12 -18.05
N LYS A 192 -13.36 -16.08 -19.00
CA LYS A 192 -12.98 -17.47 -18.77
C LYS A 192 -11.65 -17.44 -18.07
N SER A 193 -11.65 -17.95 -16.87
CA SER A 193 -10.50 -18.06 -15.97
C SER A 193 -9.26 -18.47 -16.77
N ILE A 194 -8.39 -17.52 -17.04
CA ILE A 194 -6.98 -17.82 -17.24
C ILE A 194 -6.62 -18.66 -16.01
N GLN A 195 -6.09 -19.85 -16.21
CA GLN A 195 -5.75 -20.82 -15.16
C GLN A 195 -5.22 -20.05 -13.93
N GLN A 196 -6.01 -20.06 -12.86
CA GLN A 196 -5.60 -19.42 -11.61
C GLN A 196 -4.32 -20.11 -11.15
N ALA A 197 -3.20 -19.40 -11.26
CA ALA A 197 -1.96 -19.90 -10.71
C ALA A 197 -2.19 -20.18 -9.23
N SER A 198 -1.83 -21.38 -8.79
CA SER A 198 -2.11 -21.87 -7.44
C SER A 198 -1.57 -20.90 -6.39
N LEU A 199 -2.37 -20.58 -5.37
CA LEU A 199 -1.95 -19.86 -4.16
C LEU A 199 -0.59 -20.40 -3.63
N ARG A 200 -0.41 -21.71 -3.70
CA ARG A 200 0.81 -22.40 -3.29
C ARG A 200 2.05 -21.97 -4.10
N SER A 201 1.90 -21.65 -5.41
CA SER A 201 3.03 -21.21 -6.24
C SER A 201 3.49 -19.81 -5.84
N VAL A 202 2.57 -18.90 -5.48
CA VAL A 202 2.89 -17.56 -4.99
C VAL A 202 3.57 -17.59 -3.62
N LEU A 203 3.05 -18.42 -2.70
CA LEU A 203 3.61 -18.55 -1.35
C LEU A 203 5.00 -19.21 -1.32
N ARG A 204 5.34 -20.05 -2.31
CA ARG A 204 6.63 -20.72 -2.41
C ARG A 204 7.70 -19.93 -3.18
N ASP A 205 7.33 -18.85 -3.86
CA ASP A 205 8.33 -18.01 -4.55
C ASP A 205 9.15 -17.20 -3.52
N ALA A 206 10.42 -17.56 -3.38
CA ALA A 206 11.34 -16.91 -2.45
C ALA A 206 11.53 -15.41 -2.74
N GLN A 207 11.35 -14.95 -3.98
CA GLN A 207 11.46 -13.52 -4.30
C GLN A 207 10.21 -12.76 -3.85
N LEU A 208 9.01 -13.34 -4.04
CA LEU A 208 7.78 -12.78 -3.51
C LEU A 208 7.78 -12.78 -1.98
N PHE A 209 8.31 -13.84 -1.34
CA PHE A 209 8.48 -13.88 0.11
C PHE A 209 9.36 -12.72 0.61
N ARG A 210 10.50 -12.42 -0.03
CA ARG A 210 11.37 -11.29 0.36
C ARG A 210 10.66 -9.95 0.27
N LEU A 211 9.86 -9.74 -0.78
CA LEU A 211 9.07 -8.52 -0.95
C LEU A 211 7.93 -8.44 0.08
N ASN A 212 7.28 -9.56 0.38
CA ASN A 212 6.25 -9.65 1.41
C ASN A 212 6.83 -9.40 2.81
N TYR A 213 8.03 -9.93 3.11
CA TYR A 213 8.72 -9.59 4.35
C TYR A 213 9.03 -8.09 4.41
N GLY A 214 9.44 -7.49 3.29
CA GLY A 214 9.72 -6.05 3.22
C GLY A 214 8.53 -5.19 3.63
N ILE A 215 7.35 -5.47 3.09
CA ILE A 215 6.15 -4.68 3.45
C ILE A 215 5.69 -4.97 4.88
N PHE A 216 5.83 -6.21 5.36
CA PHE A 216 5.59 -6.58 6.75
C PHE A 216 6.47 -5.76 7.69
N ALA A 217 7.78 -5.74 7.44
CA ALA A 217 8.75 -5.01 8.27
C ALA A 217 8.50 -3.49 8.19
N LEU A 218 8.27 -2.94 6.99
CA LEU A 218 8.05 -1.51 6.78
C LEU A 218 6.85 -1.01 7.60
N HIS A 219 5.71 -1.70 7.52
CA HIS A 219 4.51 -1.31 8.25
C HIS A 219 4.56 -1.71 9.73
N GLY A 220 5.25 -2.78 10.07
CA GLY A 220 5.50 -3.15 11.45
C GLY A 220 6.33 -2.08 12.17
N ILE A 221 7.40 -1.61 11.54
CA ILE A 221 8.24 -0.52 12.06
C ILE A 221 7.42 0.77 12.17
N LEU A 222 6.70 1.16 11.12
CA LEU A 222 5.85 2.35 11.14
C LEU A 222 4.91 2.37 12.33
N MET A 223 4.18 1.27 12.55
CA MET A 223 3.18 1.21 13.61
C MET A 223 3.81 1.12 15.01
N ALA A 224 4.94 0.43 15.15
CA ALA A 224 5.70 0.44 16.41
C ALA A 224 6.19 1.85 16.76
N LEU A 225 6.65 2.63 15.77
CA LEU A 225 7.04 4.01 15.96
C LEU A 225 5.87 4.89 16.41
N PHE A 226 4.67 4.72 15.84
CA PHE A 226 3.50 5.51 16.26
C PHE A 226 2.98 5.16 17.66
N VAL A 227 3.41 4.06 18.26
CA VAL A 227 3.18 3.80 19.69
C VAL A 227 4.08 4.66 20.56
N VAL A 228 5.33 4.95 20.17
CA VAL A 228 6.32 5.58 21.06
C VAL A 228 6.72 7.00 20.67
N VAL A 229 6.75 7.34 19.38
CA VAL A 229 7.19 8.67 18.90
C VAL A 229 6.34 9.82 19.44
N PRO A 230 4.99 9.72 19.56
CA PRO A 230 4.20 10.78 20.17
C PRO A 230 4.63 11.09 21.61
N PHE A 231 4.98 10.08 22.40
CA PHE A 231 5.51 10.27 23.75
C PHE A 231 6.91 10.91 23.74
N ALA A 232 7.80 10.45 22.85
CA ALA A 232 9.12 11.05 22.70
C ALA A 232 9.05 12.53 22.26
N LEU A 233 8.09 12.89 21.40
CA LEU A 233 7.85 14.30 21.04
C LEU A 233 7.30 15.10 22.21
N GLN A 234 6.43 14.51 23.04
CA GLN A 234 5.80 15.18 24.17
C GLN A 234 6.80 15.62 25.24
N THR A 235 7.97 14.94 25.35
CA THR A 235 9.03 15.38 26.26
C THR A 235 9.67 16.71 25.84
N HIS A 236 9.55 17.09 24.58
CA HIS A 236 10.17 18.31 24.02
C HIS A 236 9.13 19.38 23.62
N LEU A 237 7.92 18.98 23.23
CA LEU A 237 6.90 19.86 22.69
C LEU A 237 5.50 19.46 23.20
N PRO A 238 4.62 20.42 23.50
CA PRO A 238 3.23 20.12 23.79
C PRO A 238 2.56 19.36 22.62
N ALA A 239 1.70 18.39 22.91
CA ALA A 239 1.04 17.54 21.91
C ALA A 239 0.39 18.33 20.77
N GLY A 240 -0.31 19.43 21.06
CA GLY A 240 -0.91 20.31 20.05
C GLY A 240 0.09 21.05 19.15
N SER A 241 1.41 20.96 19.42
CA SER A 241 2.48 21.55 18.59
C SER A 241 3.25 20.51 17.79
N HIS A 242 2.94 19.22 17.90
CA HIS A 242 3.62 18.15 17.15
C HIS A 242 3.56 18.33 15.64
N TRP A 243 2.53 19.00 15.10
CA TRP A 243 2.42 19.33 13.69
C TRP A 243 3.63 20.17 13.18
N ARG A 244 4.27 20.97 14.05
CA ARG A 244 5.49 21.75 13.74
C ARG A 244 6.69 20.86 13.43
N VAL A 245 6.68 19.61 13.87
CA VAL A 245 7.66 18.58 13.52
C VAL A 245 7.17 17.75 12.35
N TYR A 246 5.95 17.21 12.42
CA TYR A 246 5.46 16.31 11.37
C TYR A 246 5.34 16.98 10.01
N LEU A 247 4.85 18.23 9.93
CA LEU A 247 4.68 18.91 8.63
C LEU A 247 6.01 19.12 7.90
N PRO A 248 7.04 19.78 8.47
CA PRO A 248 8.31 19.96 7.76
C PRO A 248 9.04 18.63 7.52
N VAL A 249 8.94 17.66 8.43
CA VAL A 249 9.49 16.32 8.25
C VAL A 249 8.85 15.63 7.05
N MET A 250 7.53 15.65 6.92
CA MET A 250 6.84 15.01 5.79
C MET A 250 7.13 15.70 4.46
N LEU A 251 7.14 17.04 4.42
CA LEU A 251 7.50 17.78 3.22
C LEU A 251 8.96 17.53 2.82
N GLY A 252 9.87 17.57 3.77
CA GLY A 252 11.29 17.27 3.54
C GLY A 252 11.50 15.82 3.08
N ALA A 253 10.79 14.86 3.67
CA ALA A 253 10.85 13.46 3.30
C ALA A 253 10.39 13.21 1.86
N ILE A 254 9.32 13.89 1.40
CA ILE A 254 8.86 13.84 0.01
C ILE A 254 9.92 14.40 -0.93
N VAL A 255 10.53 15.52 -0.59
CA VAL A 255 11.61 16.12 -1.42
C VAL A 255 12.82 15.20 -1.47
N LEU A 256 13.24 14.63 -0.33
CA LEU A 256 14.41 13.75 -0.25
C LEU A 256 14.21 12.40 -0.94
N MET A 257 12.99 11.90 -1.07
CA MET A 257 12.74 10.63 -1.78
C MET A 257 12.84 10.77 -3.30
N VAL A 258 12.64 11.99 -3.88
CA VAL A 258 12.57 12.18 -5.35
C VAL A 258 13.90 11.82 -6.06
N PRO A 259 15.09 12.31 -5.63
CA PRO A 259 16.33 11.99 -6.31
C PRO A 259 16.62 10.47 -6.36
N PRO A 260 16.57 9.71 -5.26
CA PRO A 260 16.78 8.26 -5.33
C PRO A 260 15.66 7.54 -6.10
N MET A 261 14.42 8.03 -6.11
CA MET A 261 13.36 7.48 -6.93
C MET A 261 13.67 7.59 -8.42
N LEU A 262 14.10 8.78 -8.89
CA LEU A 262 14.54 8.99 -10.27
C LEU A 262 15.79 8.17 -10.62
N LEU A 263 16.70 8.00 -9.66
CA LEU A 263 17.89 7.17 -9.82
C LEU A 263 17.53 5.69 -9.96
N ALA A 264 16.51 5.21 -9.25
CA ALA A 264 16.04 3.83 -9.33
C ALA A 264 15.42 3.46 -10.70
N GLU A 265 15.00 4.45 -11.50
CA GLU A 265 14.50 4.23 -12.86
C GLU A 265 15.64 3.93 -13.84
N ARG A 266 16.89 4.28 -13.52
CA ARG A 266 18.06 3.97 -14.35
C ARG A 266 18.40 2.48 -14.28
N GLU A 267 18.82 1.92 -15.41
CA GLU A 267 19.21 0.51 -15.49
C GLU A 267 20.28 0.12 -14.46
N GLY A 268 20.03 -0.97 -13.76
CA GLY A 268 20.94 -1.54 -12.77
C GLY A 268 20.94 -0.85 -11.41
N LEU A 269 20.35 0.34 -11.26
CA LEU A 269 20.39 1.10 -10.01
C LEU A 269 19.21 0.83 -9.09
N GLN A 270 18.16 0.13 -9.54
CA GLN A 270 16.99 -0.17 -8.72
C GLN A 270 17.33 -0.94 -7.43
N LYS A 271 18.19 -1.97 -7.52
CA LYS A 271 18.62 -2.75 -6.34
C LYS A 271 19.52 -1.94 -5.39
N PRO A 272 20.60 -1.26 -5.87
CA PRO A 272 21.39 -0.39 -5.01
C PRO A 272 20.58 0.67 -4.28
N VAL A 273 19.65 1.33 -4.97
CA VAL A 273 18.75 2.33 -4.35
C VAL A 273 17.85 1.70 -3.28
N PHE A 274 17.27 0.54 -3.57
CA PHE A 274 16.43 -0.18 -2.61
C PHE A 274 17.22 -0.59 -1.36
N VAL A 275 18.42 -1.18 -1.53
CA VAL A 275 19.32 -1.54 -0.42
C VAL A 275 19.72 -0.29 0.36
N GLY A 276 20.07 0.80 -0.35
CA GLY A 276 20.39 2.09 0.27
C GLY A 276 19.25 2.63 1.12
N ALA A 277 18.00 2.54 0.63
CA ALA A 277 16.83 2.99 1.39
C ALA A 277 16.62 2.17 2.68
N VAL A 278 16.78 0.84 2.63
CA VAL A 278 16.72 -0.01 3.84
C VAL A 278 17.86 0.32 4.80
N SER A 279 19.06 0.62 4.28
CA SER A 279 20.21 1.04 5.13
C SER A 279 19.97 2.40 5.79
N VAL A 280 19.38 3.36 5.08
CA VAL A 280 18.96 4.66 5.65
C VAL A 280 17.90 4.46 6.74
N LEU A 281 16.95 3.55 6.52
CA LEU A 281 15.95 3.19 7.54
C LEU A 281 16.62 2.69 8.84
N ILE A 282 17.62 1.81 8.73
CA ILE A 282 18.38 1.31 9.88
C ILE A 282 19.11 2.47 10.58
N GLY A 283 19.79 3.33 9.83
CA GLY A 283 20.46 4.52 10.37
C GLY A 283 19.50 5.47 11.07
N ALA A 284 18.30 5.68 10.50
CA ALA A 284 17.24 6.47 11.10
C ALA A 284 16.77 5.89 12.44
N LEU A 285 16.57 4.57 12.53
CA LEU A 285 16.19 3.87 13.75
C LEU A 285 17.27 3.97 14.82
N ALA A 286 18.56 3.83 14.43
CA ALA A 286 19.69 4.03 15.35
C ALA A 286 19.74 5.48 15.88
N LEU A 287 19.43 6.47 15.02
CA LEU A 287 19.36 7.87 15.46
C LEU A 287 18.17 8.12 16.39
N LEU A 288 17.02 7.47 16.14
CA LEU A 288 15.85 7.56 17.01
C LEU A 288 16.09 6.94 18.40
N MET A 289 16.97 5.95 18.54
CA MET A 289 17.42 5.46 19.85
C MET A 289 18.11 6.55 20.69
N LEU A 290 18.60 7.61 20.05
CA LEU A 290 19.22 8.75 20.70
C LEU A 290 18.24 9.92 20.90
N SER A 291 16.93 9.70 20.74
CA SER A 291 15.88 10.72 20.85
C SER A 291 15.87 11.42 22.22
N ASP A 292 16.29 10.73 23.28
CA ASP A 292 16.41 11.30 24.64
C ASP A 292 17.49 12.39 24.72
N ARG A 293 18.44 12.45 23.76
CA ARG A 293 19.51 13.46 23.72
C ARG A 293 19.04 14.81 23.16
N GLY A 294 17.82 14.91 22.66
CA GLY A 294 17.21 16.17 22.24
C GLY A 294 16.37 16.10 20.96
N LEU A 295 15.56 17.11 20.79
CA LEU A 295 14.65 17.27 19.65
C LEU A 295 15.35 17.15 18.26
N PRO A 296 16.58 17.67 18.02
CA PRO A 296 17.22 17.53 16.71
C PRO A 296 17.45 16.07 16.30
N ALA A 297 17.88 15.20 17.22
CA ALA A 297 18.07 13.77 16.92
C ALA A 297 16.76 13.11 16.51
N LEU A 298 15.66 13.43 17.20
CA LEU A 298 14.32 12.93 16.88
C LEU A 298 13.84 13.43 15.52
N VAL A 299 14.00 14.73 15.21
CA VAL A 299 13.57 15.34 13.94
C VAL A 299 14.35 14.77 12.74
N ILE A 300 15.69 14.68 12.86
CA ILE A 300 16.54 14.13 11.78
C ILE A 300 16.26 12.65 11.60
N GLY A 301 16.09 11.89 12.70
CA GLY A 301 15.73 10.48 12.65
C GLY A 301 14.38 10.25 11.95
N LEU A 302 13.36 11.03 12.29
CA LEU A 302 12.04 10.97 11.62
C LEU A 302 12.12 11.39 10.15
N LEU A 303 12.90 12.42 9.81
CA LEU A 303 13.09 12.85 8.43
C LEU A 303 13.72 11.75 7.57
N ALA A 304 14.80 11.14 8.06
CA ALA A 304 15.47 10.03 7.38
C ALA A 304 14.56 8.80 7.29
N PHE A 305 13.82 8.49 8.37
CA PHE A 305 12.86 7.41 8.38
C PHE A 305 11.78 7.59 7.33
N PHE A 306 11.08 8.74 7.31
CA PHE A 306 9.98 8.96 6.36
C PHE A 306 10.47 9.13 4.92
N ALA A 307 11.68 9.62 4.68
CA ALA A 307 12.28 9.66 3.34
C ALA A 307 12.50 8.23 2.81
N ALA A 308 13.09 7.34 3.61
CA ALA A 308 13.28 5.95 3.26
C ALA A 308 11.94 5.20 3.16
N PHE A 309 11.01 5.42 4.10
CA PHE A 309 9.68 4.83 4.12
C PHE A 309 8.91 5.14 2.84
N ASN A 310 8.80 6.42 2.45
CA ASN A 310 8.06 6.83 1.27
C ASN A 310 8.65 6.22 -0.02
N LEU A 311 9.98 6.17 -0.14
CA LEU A 311 10.66 5.54 -1.27
C LEU A 311 10.37 4.04 -1.34
N LEU A 312 10.46 3.33 -0.21
CA LEU A 312 10.21 1.89 -0.13
C LEU A 312 8.73 1.56 -0.36
N GLU A 313 7.81 2.36 0.20
CA GLU A 313 6.37 2.24 0.00
C GLU A 313 5.97 2.42 -1.47
N ALA A 314 6.60 3.34 -2.18
CA ALA A 314 6.36 3.55 -3.62
C ALA A 314 6.94 2.41 -4.48
N THR A 315 8.08 1.83 -4.08
CA THR A 315 8.80 0.83 -4.91
C THR A 315 8.30 -0.59 -4.72
N LEU A 316 7.94 -1.00 -3.50
CA LEU A 316 7.53 -2.38 -3.18
C LEU A 316 6.31 -2.88 -4.00
N PRO A 317 5.19 -2.12 -4.13
CA PRO A 317 4.04 -2.56 -4.91
C PRO A 317 4.38 -2.74 -6.40
N SER A 318 5.24 -1.87 -6.94
CA SER A 318 5.73 -1.97 -8.31
C SER A 318 6.52 -3.26 -8.52
N MET A 319 7.40 -3.61 -7.58
CA MET A 319 8.22 -4.81 -7.64
C MET A 319 7.37 -6.10 -7.53
N ILE A 320 6.39 -6.14 -6.61
CA ILE A 320 5.43 -7.26 -6.52
C ILE A 320 4.67 -7.43 -7.84
N SER A 321 4.14 -6.35 -8.39
CA SER A 321 3.36 -6.38 -9.64
C SER A 321 4.18 -6.86 -10.84
N LYS A 322 5.47 -6.51 -10.90
CA LYS A 322 6.40 -6.93 -11.97
C LYS A 322 6.86 -8.38 -11.79
N ARG A 323 6.99 -8.85 -10.53
CA ARG A 323 7.48 -10.21 -10.22
C ARG A 323 6.38 -11.26 -10.28
N ALA A 324 5.16 -10.90 -9.92
CA ALA A 324 4.05 -11.83 -9.86
C ALA A 324 3.83 -12.51 -11.24
N PRO A 325 3.59 -13.85 -11.26
CA PRO A 325 3.21 -14.54 -12.50
C PRO A 325 1.96 -13.91 -13.12
N ALA A 326 1.87 -13.87 -14.45
CA ALA A 326 0.78 -13.19 -15.17
C ALA A 326 -0.62 -13.67 -14.70
N GLY A 327 -0.81 -14.98 -14.52
CA GLY A 327 -2.07 -15.57 -14.04
C GLY A 327 -2.31 -15.48 -12.53
N ALA A 328 -1.35 -14.96 -11.72
CA ALA A 328 -1.44 -14.89 -10.27
C ALA A 328 -1.24 -13.48 -9.70
N LYS A 329 -1.22 -12.46 -10.54
CA LYS A 329 -0.92 -11.08 -10.13
C LYS A 329 -1.88 -10.57 -9.05
N GLY A 330 -3.18 -10.82 -9.20
CA GLY A 330 -4.18 -10.46 -8.19
C GLY A 330 -3.96 -11.17 -6.85
N THR A 331 -3.66 -12.47 -6.89
CA THR A 331 -3.35 -13.27 -5.70
C THR A 331 -2.09 -12.75 -4.99
N ALA A 332 -1.02 -12.44 -5.74
CA ALA A 332 0.21 -11.91 -5.17
C ALA A 332 0.02 -10.55 -4.50
N ILE A 333 -0.74 -9.63 -5.12
CA ILE A 333 -1.09 -8.33 -4.55
C ILE A 333 -2.00 -8.49 -3.32
N GLY A 334 -2.93 -9.45 -3.34
CA GLY A 334 -3.80 -9.75 -2.20
C GLY A 334 -3.00 -10.24 -0.99
N ILE A 335 -2.07 -11.20 -1.18
CA ILE A 335 -1.16 -11.69 -0.13
C ILE A 335 -0.32 -10.54 0.41
N TYR A 336 0.28 -9.74 -0.48
CA TYR A 336 1.09 -8.58 -0.12
C TYR A 336 0.31 -7.62 0.79
N GLY A 337 -0.93 -7.27 0.44
CA GLY A 337 -1.78 -6.41 1.26
C GLY A 337 -2.17 -7.05 2.61
N SER A 338 -2.45 -8.36 2.65
CA SER A 338 -2.72 -9.05 3.92
C SER A 338 -1.48 -9.06 4.82
N VAL A 339 -0.30 -9.33 4.26
CA VAL A 339 0.98 -9.33 5.00
C VAL A 339 1.33 -7.92 5.50
N GLN A 340 1.06 -6.87 4.73
CA GLN A 340 1.17 -5.48 5.15
C GLN A 340 0.38 -5.21 6.44
N PHE A 341 -0.90 -5.62 6.47
CA PHE A 341 -1.76 -5.41 7.63
C PHE A 341 -1.40 -6.32 8.82
N ILE A 342 -0.88 -7.52 8.58
CA ILE A 342 -0.29 -8.35 9.65
C ILE A 342 0.89 -7.61 10.28
N GLY A 343 1.78 -7.03 9.45
CA GLY A 343 2.89 -6.19 9.92
C GLY A 343 2.41 -5.03 10.79
N THR A 344 1.36 -4.33 10.35
CA THR A 344 0.70 -3.25 11.11
C THR A 344 0.30 -3.71 12.51
N PHE A 345 -0.38 -4.86 12.64
CA PHE A 345 -0.80 -5.40 13.94
C PHE A 345 0.39 -5.82 14.80
N VAL A 346 1.29 -6.64 14.24
CA VAL A 346 2.46 -7.16 14.96
C VAL A 346 3.34 -6.02 15.45
N GLY A 347 3.60 -5.02 14.60
CA GLY A 347 4.41 -3.86 14.96
C GLY A 347 3.80 -3.06 16.12
N ALA A 348 2.50 -2.75 16.03
CA ALA A 348 1.81 -1.98 17.07
C ALA A 348 1.73 -2.75 18.39
N ALA A 349 1.32 -4.02 18.36
CA ALA A 349 1.18 -4.85 19.56
C ALA A 349 2.54 -5.12 20.22
N SER A 350 3.57 -5.51 19.44
CA SER A 350 4.93 -5.72 19.94
C SER A 350 5.57 -4.41 20.43
N GLY A 351 5.35 -3.31 19.69
CA GLY A 351 5.83 -1.99 20.09
C GLY A 351 5.23 -1.55 21.43
N GLY A 352 3.92 -1.74 21.63
CA GLY A 352 3.26 -1.46 22.89
C GLY A 352 3.78 -2.33 24.04
N TRP A 353 3.90 -3.63 23.81
CA TRP A 353 4.42 -4.57 24.82
C TRP A 353 5.85 -4.27 25.21
N LEU A 354 6.73 -4.04 24.24
CA LEU A 354 8.12 -3.69 24.48
C LEU A 354 8.27 -2.35 25.19
N SER A 355 7.47 -1.34 24.77
CA SER A 355 7.46 -0.04 25.43
C SER A 355 7.09 -0.13 26.90
N GLN A 356 6.10 -0.98 27.23
CA GLN A 356 5.62 -1.16 28.60
C GLN A 356 6.64 -1.85 29.51
N HIS A 357 7.36 -2.87 29.00
CA HIS A 357 8.22 -3.73 29.82
C HIS A 357 9.69 -3.32 29.78
N TYR A 358 10.14 -2.73 28.67
CA TYR A 358 11.57 -2.46 28.42
C TYR A 358 11.84 -1.02 27.96
N GLY A 359 10.80 -0.19 27.85
CA GLY A 359 10.92 1.22 27.46
C GLY A 359 11.08 1.45 25.95
N THR A 360 11.16 2.72 25.58
CA THR A 360 11.15 3.19 24.18
C THR A 360 12.36 2.67 23.37
N ALA A 361 13.55 2.59 24.00
CA ALA A 361 14.76 2.10 23.33
C ALA A 361 14.61 0.66 22.82
N ALA A 362 13.90 -0.21 23.56
CA ALA A 362 13.64 -1.58 23.14
C ALA A 362 12.75 -1.65 21.89
N VAL A 363 11.81 -0.70 21.73
CA VAL A 363 10.97 -0.61 20.53
C VAL A 363 11.81 -0.26 19.30
N PHE A 364 12.70 0.74 19.42
CA PHE A 364 13.61 1.07 18.30
C PHE A 364 14.57 -0.08 18.00
N GLY A 365 15.07 -0.79 19.02
CA GLY A 365 15.89 -1.99 18.86
C GLY A 365 15.16 -3.10 18.09
N PHE A 366 13.92 -3.38 18.46
CA PHE A 366 13.05 -4.33 17.73
C PHE A 366 12.85 -3.92 16.27
N CYS A 367 12.55 -2.65 16.02
CA CYS A 367 12.44 -2.10 14.67
C CYS A 367 13.76 -2.27 13.88
N GLY A 368 14.91 -2.04 14.55
CA GLY A 368 16.23 -2.25 13.98
C GLY A 368 16.47 -3.70 13.58
N ILE A 369 16.09 -4.66 14.43
CA ILE A 369 16.17 -6.09 14.10
C ILE A 369 15.34 -6.43 12.86
N LEU A 370 14.10 -5.96 12.80
CA LEU A 370 13.23 -6.17 11.61
C LEU A 370 13.89 -5.61 10.34
N ALA A 371 14.46 -4.41 10.42
CA ALA A 371 15.12 -3.76 9.29
C ALA A 371 16.43 -4.45 8.88
N ILE A 372 17.23 -4.96 9.83
CA ILE A 372 18.46 -5.71 9.57
C ILE A 372 18.13 -7.05 8.89
N VAL A 373 17.13 -7.80 9.39
CA VAL A 373 16.67 -9.03 8.75
C VAL A 373 16.20 -8.73 7.32
N TRP A 374 15.47 -7.62 7.14
CA TRP A 374 15.07 -7.18 5.80
C TRP A 374 16.28 -6.89 4.90
N LEU A 375 17.28 -6.16 5.40
CA LEU A 375 18.50 -5.88 4.66
C LEU A 375 19.20 -7.17 4.22
N LEU A 376 19.32 -8.15 5.11
CA LEU A 376 19.92 -9.47 4.78
C LEU A 376 19.14 -10.19 3.69
N LEU A 377 17.82 -10.16 3.74
CA LEU A 377 16.96 -10.75 2.71
C LEU A 377 17.11 -10.04 1.34
N THR A 378 17.38 -8.71 1.34
CA THR A 378 17.52 -7.95 0.09
C THR A 378 18.78 -8.31 -0.69
N PHE A 379 19.86 -8.79 -0.07
CA PHE A 379 21.05 -9.24 -0.80
C PHE A 379 20.74 -10.37 -1.77
N GLY A 380 19.86 -11.30 -1.39
CA GLY A 380 19.39 -12.39 -2.26
C GLY A 380 18.29 -11.98 -3.25
N MET A 381 17.86 -10.73 -3.25
CA MET A 381 16.77 -10.25 -4.10
C MET A 381 17.26 -10.08 -5.55
N ARG A 382 16.46 -10.60 -6.48
CA ARG A 382 16.63 -10.37 -7.92
C ARG A 382 15.59 -9.34 -8.35
N VAL A 383 16.06 -8.18 -8.75
CA VAL A 383 15.19 -7.13 -9.29
C VAL A 383 14.60 -7.63 -10.62
N PRO A 384 13.28 -7.54 -10.81
CA PRO A 384 12.69 -7.83 -12.10
C PRO A 384 13.30 -6.91 -13.15
N ARG A 385 13.71 -7.46 -14.28
CA ARG A 385 14.10 -6.63 -15.43
C ARG A 385 12.88 -5.79 -15.84
N SER A 386 13.10 -4.54 -16.19
CA SER A 386 12.03 -3.72 -16.76
C SER A 386 11.72 -4.27 -18.15
N PHE A 387 10.50 -4.77 -18.33
CA PHE A 387 10.00 -5.15 -19.64
C PHE A 387 9.26 -3.95 -20.23
N GLU A 388 9.57 -3.61 -21.46
CA GLU A 388 8.76 -2.68 -22.23
C GLU A 388 7.58 -3.44 -22.84
N THR A 389 6.40 -2.81 -22.81
CA THR A 389 5.25 -3.32 -23.55
C THR A 389 5.19 -2.59 -24.87
N ARG A 390 5.44 -3.29 -25.97
CA ARG A 390 5.33 -2.74 -27.31
C ARG A 390 4.04 -3.21 -27.97
N ARG A 391 3.43 -2.30 -28.71
CA ARG A 391 2.14 -2.51 -29.39
C ARG A 391 2.39 -2.64 -30.88
N TYR A 392 1.86 -3.73 -31.48
CA TYR A 392 1.91 -3.97 -32.93
C TYR A 392 0.51 -4.20 -33.46
N GLN A 393 0.19 -3.60 -34.60
CA GLN A 393 -1.05 -3.86 -35.31
C GLN A 393 -0.88 -5.16 -36.08
N LEU A 394 -1.77 -6.12 -35.87
CA LEU A 394 -1.77 -7.37 -36.61
C LEU A 394 -2.53 -7.22 -37.93
N PRO A 395 -2.09 -7.91 -39.00
CA PRO A 395 -2.96 -8.07 -40.17
C PRO A 395 -4.27 -8.74 -39.76
N ARG A 396 -5.37 -8.43 -40.46
CA ARG A 396 -6.68 -9.12 -40.24
C ARG A 396 -6.48 -10.60 -40.58
N THR A 397 -6.54 -11.46 -39.57
CA THR A 397 -6.24 -12.89 -39.69
C THR A 397 -7.27 -13.74 -38.97
N ASP A 398 -7.55 -14.92 -39.47
CA ASP A 398 -8.44 -15.92 -38.89
C ASP A 398 -7.85 -16.54 -37.60
N ALA A 399 -8.70 -17.16 -36.77
CA ALA A 399 -8.29 -17.66 -35.43
C ALA A 399 -7.15 -18.72 -35.47
N GLN A 400 -7.01 -19.47 -36.57
CA GLN A 400 -5.90 -20.44 -36.74
C GLN A 400 -4.57 -19.77 -37.00
N THR A 401 -4.54 -18.71 -37.81
CA THR A 401 -3.33 -17.92 -38.10
C THR A 401 -2.89 -17.08 -36.87
N SER A 402 -3.83 -16.67 -36.03
CA SER A 402 -3.54 -15.97 -34.77
C SER A 402 -2.73 -16.85 -33.80
N SER A 403 -3.02 -18.14 -33.71
CA SER A 403 -2.26 -19.06 -32.83
C SER A 403 -0.85 -19.35 -33.34
N GLY A 404 -0.65 -19.36 -34.65
CA GLY A 404 0.65 -19.46 -35.31
C GLY A 404 1.52 -18.21 -35.05
N LEU A 405 0.93 -17.03 -35.23
CA LEU A 405 1.57 -15.73 -34.95
C LEU A 405 1.99 -15.59 -33.49
N VAL A 406 1.15 -16.01 -32.54
CA VAL A 406 1.53 -16.01 -31.10
C VAL A 406 2.74 -16.88 -30.84
N ARG A 407 2.81 -18.09 -31.44
CA ARG A 407 3.96 -18.99 -31.29
C ARG A 407 5.22 -18.39 -31.92
N GLY A 408 5.10 -17.84 -33.14
CA GLY A 408 6.22 -17.17 -33.81
C GLY A 408 6.76 -15.99 -33.00
N LEU A 409 5.89 -15.08 -32.58
CA LEU A 409 6.24 -13.93 -31.75
C LEU A 409 6.85 -14.33 -30.40
N SER A 410 6.30 -15.40 -29.77
CA SER A 410 6.84 -15.90 -28.49
C SER A 410 8.21 -16.58 -28.62
N GLY A 411 8.56 -17.03 -29.82
CA GLY A 411 9.86 -17.63 -30.13
C GLY A 411 10.98 -16.61 -30.40
N LEU A 412 10.63 -15.33 -30.61
CA LEU A 412 11.61 -14.30 -30.92
C LEU A 412 12.52 -13.97 -29.72
N PRO A 413 13.83 -13.75 -29.92
CA PRO A 413 14.74 -13.31 -28.87
C PRO A 413 14.24 -12.03 -28.19
N GLY A 414 14.25 -12.01 -26.86
CA GLY A 414 13.80 -10.84 -26.10
C GLY A 414 12.29 -10.73 -25.87
N VAL A 415 11.45 -11.52 -26.54
CA VAL A 415 10.00 -11.57 -26.29
C VAL A 415 9.72 -12.53 -25.13
N ARG A 416 9.00 -12.06 -24.11
CA ARG A 416 8.66 -12.83 -22.91
C ARG A 416 7.19 -13.23 -22.84
N GLU A 417 6.34 -12.38 -23.35
CA GLU A 417 4.89 -12.59 -23.30
C GLU A 417 4.23 -11.90 -24.50
N VAL A 418 3.28 -12.59 -25.11
CA VAL A 418 2.50 -12.07 -26.22
C VAL A 418 1.03 -12.15 -25.83
N ASN A 419 0.35 -11.00 -25.79
CA ASN A 419 -1.06 -10.90 -25.55
C ASN A 419 -1.76 -10.32 -26.78
N LEU A 420 -2.75 -11.04 -27.33
CA LEU A 420 -3.58 -10.56 -28.40
C LEU A 420 -4.84 -9.90 -27.85
N SER A 421 -5.13 -8.69 -28.33
CA SER A 421 -6.42 -8.05 -28.13
C SER A 421 -7.39 -8.47 -29.23
N GLY A 422 -8.69 -8.57 -28.89
CA GLY A 422 -9.75 -8.86 -29.87
C GLY A 422 -9.89 -7.81 -31.00
N GLU A 423 -9.16 -6.69 -30.92
CA GLU A 423 -9.12 -5.60 -31.91
C GLU A 423 -7.98 -5.75 -32.95
N GLY A 424 -7.33 -6.92 -33.03
CA GLY A 424 -6.22 -7.14 -33.95
C GLY A 424 -4.91 -6.43 -33.54
N VAL A 425 -4.69 -6.29 -32.25
CA VAL A 425 -3.47 -5.70 -31.68
C VAL A 425 -2.72 -6.73 -30.85
N ALA A 426 -1.42 -6.88 -31.08
CA ALA A 426 -0.53 -7.64 -30.22
C ALA A 426 0.22 -6.72 -29.24
N TYR A 427 0.18 -7.08 -27.97
CA TYR A 427 1.01 -6.48 -26.94
C TYR A 427 2.13 -7.44 -26.59
N LEU A 428 3.35 -7.05 -26.90
CA LEU A 428 4.55 -7.82 -26.62
C LEU A 428 5.26 -7.25 -25.40
N LYS A 429 5.48 -8.06 -24.37
CA LYS A 429 6.44 -7.73 -23.32
C LYS A 429 7.83 -8.15 -23.77
N VAL A 430 8.71 -7.17 -23.94
CA VAL A 430 10.03 -7.35 -24.50
C VAL A 430 11.13 -6.95 -23.50
N ASP A 431 12.23 -7.69 -23.50
CA ASP A 431 13.45 -7.34 -22.77
C ASP A 431 14.28 -6.41 -23.64
N SER A 432 14.43 -5.13 -23.21
CA SER A 432 15.11 -4.08 -23.99
C SER A 432 16.54 -4.46 -24.45
N LYS A 433 17.21 -5.41 -23.77
CA LYS A 433 18.59 -5.82 -24.08
C LYS A 433 18.71 -6.94 -25.12
N GLY A 434 17.63 -7.65 -25.40
CA GLY A 434 17.65 -8.80 -26.31
C GLY A 434 16.59 -8.75 -27.39
N PHE A 435 15.82 -7.67 -27.45
CA PHE A 435 14.72 -7.52 -28.37
C PHE A 435 15.15 -6.75 -29.63
N ASP A 436 14.94 -7.38 -30.76
CA ASP A 436 15.13 -6.76 -32.07
C ASP A 436 13.76 -6.55 -32.74
N GLU A 437 13.40 -5.28 -32.91
CA GLU A 437 12.13 -4.87 -33.51
C GLU A 437 12.02 -5.31 -34.98
N GLN A 438 13.13 -5.40 -35.70
CA GLN A 438 13.13 -5.83 -37.11
C GLN A 438 12.65 -7.27 -37.25
N ASN A 439 12.97 -8.15 -36.29
CA ASN A 439 12.50 -9.53 -36.30
C ASN A 439 10.97 -9.64 -36.13
N VAL A 440 10.38 -8.76 -35.34
CA VAL A 440 8.90 -8.69 -35.22
C VAL A 440 8.27 -8.21 -36.52
N ILE A 441 8.83 -7.16 -37.13
CA ILE A 441 8.32 -6.61 -38.39
C ILE A 441 8.43 -7.66 -39.52
N LYS A 442 9.53 -8.36 -39.65
CA LYS A 442 9.73 -9.45 -40.65
C LYS A 442 8.71 -10.59 -40.45
N LEU A 443 8.50 -11.02 -39.21
CA LEU A 443 7.53 -12.07 -38.89
C LEU A 443 6.08 -11.62 -39.18
N LEU A 444 5.75 -10.37 -38.92
CA LEU A 444 4.43 -9.81 -39.24
C LEU A 444 4.24 -9.59 -40.75
N ALA A 445 5.33 -9.35 -41.50
CA ALA A 445 5.31 -9.26 -42.95
C ALA A 445 5.32 -10.64 -43.65
N GLY A 446 5.49 -11.75 -42.90
CA GLY A 446 5.54 -13.10 -43.46
C GLY A 446 6.88 -13.44 -44.13
N GLU A 447 7.97 -12.73 -43.76
CA GLU A 447 9.30 -12.92 -44.30
C GLU A 447 10.11 -13.98 -43.54
N ILE A 448 9.67 -14.39 -42.36
CA ILE A 448 10.24 -15.46 -41.52
C ILE A 448 9.10 -16.26 -40.84
#